data_f52415a13d1ee949d8de410139e561df
#
_entry.id   f52415a13d1ee949d8de410139e561df
#
_cell.length_a   1.000
_cell.length_b   1.000
_cell.length_c   1.000
_cell.angle_alpha   90.00
_cell.angle_beta   90.00
_cell.angle_gamma   90.00
#
_symmetry.space_group_name_H-M   'P 1'
#
loop_
_entity.id
_entity.type
_entity.pdbx_description
1 polymer ?
#
loop_
_entity_poly.entity_id
_entity_poly.type
_entity_poly.pdbx_seq_one_letter_code
_entity_poly.pdbx_strand_id
1 'polypeptide(L)'
;YDQPHRYYRKHVVVVGGKNSAAETALELYRAGVHVTLVHRRAELGESIKYWVRPDIENRIAEGSIPARFEPKVVEIRPKEVVVECRGQRVTLPADHVFLMTGYQTDSTLMSQAGVRLDPETCVPEHNESTFESNVSGFYIAGTALTGVHSGRIFIENGRFHGQVVIDAIRERLATVEA
;
A
#
# COMPACT_ATOMS: atom_id res chain seq x y z
N TYR A 1 -2.95 -13.23 2.70
CA TYR A 1 -4.25 -13.18 3.36
C TYR A 1 -5.37 -13.40 2.35
N ASP A 2 -6.21 -14.41 2.59
CA ASP A 2 -7.34 -14.71 1.72
C ASP A 2 -8.67 -14.84 2.49
N GLN A 3 -8.74 -15.76 3.46
CA GLN A 3 -9.95 -16.05 4.23
C GLN A 3 -9.70 -15.96 5.73
N PRO A 4 -10.42 -15.09 6.48
CA PRO A 4 -10.17 -14.88 7.90
C PRO A 4 -10.42 -16.11 8.76
N HIS A 5 -11.33 -17.01 8.37
CA HIS A 5 -11.67 -18.22 9.15
C HIS A 5 -10.51 -19.20 9.37
N ARG A 6 -9.51 -19.19 8.46
CA ARG A 6 -8.30 -20.03 8.59
C ARG A 6 -7.47 -19.69 9.83
N TYR A 7 -7.66 -18.48 10.36
CA TYR A 7 -6.90 -17.94 11.49
C TYR A 7 -7.70 -17.94 12.80
N TYR A 8 -8.87 -18.58 12.82
CA TYR A 8 -9.70 -18.66 14.02
C TYR A 8 -8.91 -19.09 15.24
N ARG A 9 -9.03 -18.35 16.36
CA ARG A 9 -8.29 -18.55 17.62
C ARG A 9 -6.76 -18.50 17.50
N LYS A 10 -6.20 -18.02 16.40
CA LYS A 10 -4.76 -17.80 16.24
C LYS A 10 -4.39 -16.39 16.68
N HIS A 11 -3.13 -16.22 17.08
CA HIS A 11 -2.53 -14.90 17.28
C HIS A 11 -1.99 -14.40 15.95
N VAL A 12 -2.49 -13.24 15.53
CA VAL A 12 -2.09 -12.62 14.26
C VAL A 12 -1.61 -11.21 14.51
N VAL A 13 -0.40 -10.91 14.03
CA VAL A 13 0.13 -9.55 14.02
C VAL A 13 -0.08 -8.94 12.63
N VAL A 14 -0.80 -7.82 12.58
CA VAL A 14 -1.00 -7.03 11.36
C VAL A 14 -0.09 -5.81 11.42
N VAL A 15 0.86 -5.73 10.49
CA VAL A 15 1.82 -4.61 10.41
C VAL A 15 1.35 -3.65 9.33
N GLY A 16 0.95 -2.45 9.73
CA GLY A 16 0.43 -1.42 8.85
C GLY A 16 -0.45 -0.44 9.61
N GLY A 17 -0.92 0.62 8.95
CA GLY A 17 -1.76 1.63 9.61
C GLY A 17 -2.62 2.41 8.62
N LYS A 18 -2.77 1.90 7.41
CA LYS A 18 -3.67 2.45 6.38
C LYS A 18 -4.86 1.51 6.15
N ASN A 19 -5.63 1.77 5.11
CA ASN A 19 -6.90 1.10 4.83
C ASN A 19 -6.81 -0.44 4.87
N SER A 20 -5.87 -1.03 4.13
CA SER A 20 -5.72 -2.50 4.08
C SER A 20 -5.42 -3.13 5.44
N ALA A 21 -4.59 -2.47 6.28
CA ALA A 21 -4.30 -2.96 7.62
C ALA A 21 -5.52 -2.89 8.53
N ALA A 22 -6.29 -1.80 8.47
CA ALA A 22 -7.50 -1.61 9.26
C ALA A 22 -8.59 -2.63 8.86
N GLU A 23 -8.85 -2.78 7.56
CA GLU A 23 -9.83 -3.75 7.04
C GLU A 23 -9.44 -5.18 7.43
N THR A 24 -8.18 -5.58 7.18
CA THR A 24 -7.69 -6.92 7.56
C THR A 24 -7.80 -7.18 9.06
N ALA A 25 -7.44 -6.21 9.91
CA ALA A 25 -7.53 -6.35 11.35
C ALA A 25 -8.97 -6.54 11.82
N LEU A 26 -9.91 -5.77 11.28
CA LEU A 26 -11.34 -5.89 11.59
C LEU A 26 -11.95 -7.21 11.10
N GLU A 27 -11.63 -7.65 9.89
CA GLU A 27 -12.11 -8.92 9.35
C GLU A 27 -11.63 -10.11 10.19
N LEU A 28 -10.34 -10.13 10.54
CA LEU A 28 -9.76 -11.14 11.40
C LEU A 28 -10.41 -11.14 12.79
N TYR A 29 -10.56 -9.97 13.41
CA TYR A 29 -11.21 -9.82 14.70
C TYR A 29 -12.63 -10.38 14.69
N ARG A 30 -13.44 -10.02 13.68
CA ARG A 30 -14.82 -10.52 13.51
C ARG A 30 -14.87 -12.04 13.32
N ALA A 31 -13.82 -12.64 12.78
CA ALA A 31 -13.67 -14.08 12.64
C ALA A 31 -13.13 -14.79 13.89
N GLY A 32 -12.99 -14.10 15.03
CA GLY A 32 -12.53 -14.68 16.29
C GLY A 32 -11.03 -14.93 16.38
N VAL A 33 -10.24 -14.13 15.68
CA VAL A 33 -8.77 -14.14 15.71
C VAL A 33 -8.27 -13.17 16.79
N HIS A 34 -7.21 -13.52 17.50
CA HIS A 34 -6.50 -12.63 18.42
C HIS A 34 -5.57 -11.71 17.63
N VAL A 35 -6.05 -10.51 17.30
CA VAL A 35 -5.33 -9.56 16.43
C VAL A 35 -4.52 -8.59 17.27
N THR A 36 -3.27 -8.35 16.89
CA THR A 36 -2.48 -7.22 17.37
C THR A 36 -2.07 -6.34 16.17
N LEU A 37 -2.40 -5.06 16.22
CA LEU A 37 -2.02 -4.09 15.19
C LEU A 37 -0.68 -3.44 15.56
N VAL A 38 0.24 -3.34 14.59
CA VAL A 38 1.55 -2.71 14.76
C VAL A 38 1.72 -1.63 13.71
N HIS A 39 1.88 -0.38 14.11
CA HIS A 39 2.04 0.74 13.20
C HIS A 39 3.20 1.65 13.58
N ARG A 40 4.10 1.95 12.62
CA ARG A 40 5.34 2.73 12.81
C ARG A 40 5.12 4.21 13.13
N ARG A 41 3.91 4.75 12.99
CA ARG A 41 3.56 6.14 13.31
C ARG A 41 2.75 6.19 14.60
N ALA A 42 2.59 7.42 15.15
CA ALA A 42 1.82 7.65 16.37
C ALA A 42 0.32 7.42 16.19
N GLU A 43 -0.19 7.57 14.96
CA GLU A 43 -1.62 7.50 14.65
C GLU A 43 -1.87 6.71 13.37
N LEU A 44 -3.09 6.21 13.23
CA LEU A 44 -3.56 5.57 11.99
C LEU A 44 -3.55 6.56 10.83
N GLY A 45 -3.26 6.05 9.62
CA GLY A 45 -3.17 6.88 8.42
C GLY A 45 -4.50 7.54 8.04
N GLU A 46 -4.46 8.78 7.59
CA GLU A 46 -5.65 9.56 7.19
C GLU A 46 -6.44 8.92 6.03
N SER A 47 -5.76 8.13 5.20
CA SER A 47 -6.37 7.46 4.04
C SER A 47 -7.27 6.27 4.39
N ILE A 48 -7.51 5.98 5.67
CA ILE A 48 -8.52 4.99 6.06
C ILE A 48 -9.89 5.53 5.71
N LYS A 49 -10.68 4.72 5.00
CA LYS A 49 -12.04 5.06 4.58
C LYS A 49 -12.90 5.48 5.76
N TYR A 50 -13.70 6.53 5.58
CA TYR A 50 -14.48 7.15 6.67
C TYR A 50 -15.46 6.19 7.36
N TRP A 51 -15.90 5.12 6.67
CA TRP A 51 -16.77 4.09 7.24
C TRP A 51 -16.02 2.96 7.96
N VAL A 52 -14.68 2.84 7.76
CA VAL A 52 -13.82 1.84 8.41
C VAL A 52 -13.19 2.42 9.68
N ARG A 53 -12.81 3.69 9.62
CA ARG A 53 -12.08 4.39 10.69
C ARG A 53 -12.75 4.30 12.05
N PRO A 54 -14.07 4.61 12.22
CA PRO A 54 -14.69 4.57 13.55
C PRO A 54 -14.66 3.18 14.18
N ASP A 55 -14.82 2.11 13.39
CA ASP A 55 -14.83 0.74 13.93
C ASP A 55 -13.43 0.34 14.41
N ILE A 56 -12.38 0.55 13.61
CA ILE A 56 -11.02 0.19 14.03
C ILE A 56 -10.57 1.01 15.26
N GLU A 57 -10.89 2.31 15.31
CA GLU A 57 -10.57 3.17 16.45
C GLU A 57 -11.29 2.72 17.72
N ASN A 58 -12.56 2.34 17.63
CA ASN A 58 -13.32 1.80 18.74
C ASN A 58 -12.74 0.47 19.24
N ARG A 59 -12.40 -0.48 18.32
CA ARG A 59 -11.78 -1.75 18.71
C ARG A 59 -10.43 -1.56 19.40
N ILE A 60 -9.66 -0.57 18.99
CA ILE A 60 -8.39 -0.22 19.64
C ILE A 60 -8.64 0.41 21.01
N ALA A 61 -9.57 1.37 21.12
CA ALA A 61 -9.87 2.07 22.36
C ALA A 61 -10.40 1.14 23.45
N GLU A 62 -11.24 0.19 23.11
CA GLU A 62 -11.78 -0.80 24.07
C GLU A 62 -10.81 -1.98 24.34
N GLY A 63 -9.69 -2.05 23.61
CA GLY A 63 -8.67 -3.10 23.78
C GLY A 63 -8.98 -4.43 23.10
N SER A 64 -10.06 -4.53 22.33
CA SER A 64 -10.40 -5.73 21.55
C SER A 64 -9.37 -6.04 20.45
N ILE A 65 -8.77 -5.00 19.88
CA ILE A 65 -7.61 -5.07 18.98
C ILE A 65 -6.47 -4.28 19.63
N PRO A 66 -5.57 -4.91 20.41
CA PRO A 66 -4.40 -4.23 20.94
C PRO A 66 -3.58 -3.60 19.82
N ALA A 67 -3.26 -2.30 19.95
CA ALA A 67 -2.44 -1.60 18.98
C ALA A 67 -1.10 -1.15 19.61
N ARG A 68 -0.04 -1.22 18.82
CA ARG A 68 1.29 -0.70 19.12
C ARG A 68 1.64 0.38 18.09
N PHE A 69 1.72 1.60 18.56
CA PHE A 69 2.11 2.76 17.75
C PHE A 69 3.58 3.10 17.98
N GLU A 70 4.24 3.62 16.94
CA GLU A 70 5.65 4.02 16.91
C GLU A 70 6.70 2.89 17.04
N PRO A 71 6.37 1.59 17.10
CA PRO A 71 7.41 0.58 17.08
C PRO A 71 7.94 0.32 15.67
N LYS A 72 9.18 -0.16 15.62
CA LYS A 72 9.80 -0.79 14.48
C LYS A 72 9.74 -2.31 14.66
N VAL A 73 9.26 -3.04 13.66
CA VAL A 73 9.43 -4.49 13.63
C VAL A 73 10.90 -4.77 13.33
N VAL A 74 11.57 -5.45 14.26
CA VAL A 74 13.01 -5.74 14.16
C VAL A 74 13.29 -7.19 13.79
N GLU A 75 12.38 -8.10 14.14
CA GLU A 75 12.55 -9.53 13.84
C GLU A 75 11.20 -10.24 13.80
N ILE A 76 11.06 -11.19 12.87
CA ILE A 76 9.93 -12.11 12.80
C ILE A 76 10.48 -13.51 12.98
N ARG A 77 9.99 -14.22 13.99
CA ARG A 77 10.41 -15.58 14.36
C ARG A 77 9.23 -16.55 14.27
N PRO A 78 9.46 -17.84 14.26
CA PRO A 78 8.37 -18.81 14.47
C PRO A 78 7.61 -18.49 15.77
N LYS A 79 6.30 -18.24 15.66
CA LYS A 79 5.38 -17.97 16.78
C LYS A 79 5.51 -16.61 17.49
N GLU A 80 6.37 -15.72 17.03
CA GLU A 80 6.52 -14.40 17.67
C GLU A 80 7.04 -13.32 16.72
N VAL A 81 6.74 -12.06 17.03
CA VAL A 81 7.28 -10.87 16.39
C VAL A 81 7.96 -10.01 17.44
N VAL A 82 9.21 -9.63 17.20
CA VAL A 82 9.92 -8.68 18.05
C VAL A 82 9.76 -7.27 17.49
N VAL A 83 9.23 -6.38 18.29
CA VAL A 83 9.10 -4.95 17.98
C VAL A 83 9.97 -4.14 18.94
N GLU A 84 10.51 -3.04 18.44
CA GLU A 84 11.30 -2.11 19.22
C GLU A 84 10.65 -0.73 19.24
N CYS A 85 10.44 -0.18 20.43
CA CYS A 85 9.90 1.14 20.62
C CYS A 85 10.80 1.88 21.65
N ARG A 86 11.36 3.03 21.27
CA ARG A 86 12.21 3.87 22.15
C ARG A 86 13.34 3.07 22.82
N GLY A 87 13.99 2.17 22.07
CA GLY A 87 15.10 1.33 22.52
C GLY A 87 14.68 0.11 23.38
N GLN A 88 13.41 -0.07 23.66
CA GLN A 88 12.88 -1.24 24.37
C GLN A 88 12.31 -2.25 23.38
N ARG A 89 12.71 -3.51 23.52
CA ARG A 89 12.19 -4.62 22.72
C ARG A 89 11.06 -5.33 23.44
N VAL A 90 9.99 -5.57 22.72
CA VAL A 90 8.82 -6.32 23.18
C VAL A 90 8.54 -7.44 22.20
N THR A 91 8.28 -8.64 22.73
CA THR A 91 7.91 -9.81 21.95
C THR A 91 6.39 -9.95 21.95
N LEU A 92 5.79 -10.08 20.78
CA LEU A 92 4.36 -10.27 20.57
C LEU A 92 4.12 -11.70 20.07
N PRO A 93 3.17 -12.45 20.64
CA PRO A 93 2.81 -13.76 20.12
C PRO A 93 2.23 -13.63 18.72
N ALA A 94 2.67 -14.48 17.79
CA ALA A 94 2.21 -14.45 16.40
C ALA A 94 2.28 -15.83 15.75
N ASP A 95 1.13 -16.44 15.52
CA ASP A 95 1.05 -17.61 14.64
C ASP A 95 1.20 -17.22 13.17
N HIS A 96 0.74 -16.00 12.82
CA HIS A 96 0.84 -15.43 11.48
C HIS A 96 1.14 -13.92 11.55
N VAL A 97 1.81 -13.40 10.51
CA VAL A 97 2.12 -11.99 10.37
C VAL A 97 1.67 -11.52 8.99
N PHE A 98 0.85 -10.47 8.96
CA PHE A 98 0.44 -9.81 7.73
C PHE A 98 1.13 -8.46 7.59
N LEU A 99 1.97 -8.34 6.57
CA LEU A 99 2.71 -7.12 6.27
C LEU A 99 1.88 -6.26 5.31
N MET A 100 0.97 -5.44 5.86
CA MET A 100 0.12 -4.51 5.12
C MET A 100 0.83 -3.16 4.94
N THR A 101 2.04 -3.21 4.39
CA THR A 101 2.98 -2.07 4.33
C THR A 101 2.76 -1.16 3.12
N GLY A 102 1.77 -1.46 2.30
CA GLY A 102 1.43 -0.74 1.07
C GLY A 102 1.98 -1.40 -0.18
N TYR A 103 1.71 -0.76 -1.30
CA TYR A 103 2.17 -1.19 -2.61
C TYR A 103 3.26 -0.25 -3.11
N GLN A 104 4.18 -0.78 -3.88
CA GLN A 104 5.11 -0.02 -4.71
C GLN A 104 4.94 -0.46 -6.15
N THR A 105 5.06 0.47 -7.06
CA THR A 105 5.11 0.15 -8.48
C THR A 105 6.38 -0.65 -8.77
N ASP A 106 6.23 -1.80 -9.44
CA ASP A 106 7.38 -2.49 -10.01
C ASP A 106 7.89 -1.70 -11.21
N SER A 107 9.02 -1.06 -11.03
CA SER A 107 9.64 -0.19 -12.03
C SER A 107 10.63 -0.93 -12.95
N THR A 108 10.78 -2.24 -12.80
CA THR A 108 11.77 -3.04 -13.53
C THR A 108 11.62 -2.88 -15.05
N LEU A 109 10.40 -3.04 -15.57
CA LEU A 109 10.13 -2.89 -17.00
C LEU A 109 10.44 -1.47 -17.50
N MET A 110 10.01 -0.45 -16.75
CA MET A 110 10.28 0.94 -17.11
C MET A 110 11.78 1.25 -17.13
N SER A 111 12.52 0.78 -16.13
CA SER A 111 13.98 0.93 -16.07
C SER A 111 14.67 0.22 -17.25
N GLN A 112 14.25 -0.99 -17.58
CA GLN A 112 14.79 -1.74 -18.74
C GLN A 112 14.50 -1.06 -20.07
N ALA A 113 13.35 -0.40 -20.18
CA ALA A 113 12.98 0.39 -21.36
C ALA A 113 13.72 1.75 -21.45
N GLY A 114 14.52 2.13 -20.43
CA GLY A 114 15.25 3.39 -20.41
C GLY A 114 14.42 4.59 -19.87
N VAL A 115 13.28 4.33 -19.22
CA VAL A 115 12.50 5.38 -18.57
C VAL A 115 13.26 5.87 -17.35
N ARG A 116 13.45 7.20 -17.25
CA ARG A 116 14.03 7.84 -16.07
C ARG A 116 13.03 7.84 -14.93
N LEU A 117 13.47 7.39 -13.78
CA LEU A 117 12.68 7.33 -12.56
C LEU A 117 13.29 8.28 -11.52
N ASP A 118 12.42 8.93 -10.77
CA ASP A 118 12.87 9.66 -9.58
C ASP A 118 13.49 8.66 -8.58
N PRO A 119 14.71 8.89 -8.08
CA PRO A 119 15.46 7.93 -7.28
C PRO A 119 14.85 7.64 -5.90
N GLU A 120 14.05 8.57 -5.35
CA GLU A 120 13.44 8.41 -4.03
C GLU A 120 12.01 7.87 -4.12
N THR A 121 11.26 8.35 -5.11
CA THR A 121 9.83 8.07 -5.22
C THR A 121 9.50 7.01 -6.29
N CYS A 122 10.45 6.67 -7.16
CA CYS A 122 10.24 5.80 -8.32
C CYS A 122 9.12 6.31 -9.26
N VAL A 123 8.80 7.59 -9.23
CA VAL A 123 7.87 8.23 -10.17
C VAL A 123 8.56 8.33 -11.53
N PRO A 124 7.94 7.83 -12.61
CA PRO A 124 8.54 7.92 -13.94
C PRO A 124 8.45 9.35 -14.48
N GLU A 125 9.52 9.78 -15.15
CA GLU A 125 9.49 11.02 -15.92
C GLU A 125 8.52 10.86 -17.09
N HIS A 126 7.56 11.77 -17.20
CA HIS A 126 6.56 11.76 -18.25
C HIS A 126 5.99 13.18 -18.51
N ASN A 127 5.41 13.35 -19.66
CA ASN A 127 4.63 14.54 -19.99
C ASN A 127 3.24 14.41 -19.36
N GLU A 128 2.85 15.35 -18.51
CA GLU A 128 1.56 15.32 -17.79
C GLU A 128 0.33 15.39 -18.70
N SER A 129 0.48 15.94 -19.93
CA SER A 129 -0.62 16.09 -20.89
C SER A 129 -0.80 14.90 -21.82
N THR A 130 0.25 14.10 -22.04
CA THR A 130 0.22 12.97 -22.99
C THR A 130 0.51 11.62 -22.33
N PHE A 131 1.08 11.64 -21.14
CA PHE A 131 1.64 10.48 -20.44
C PHE A 131 2.78 9.77 -21.18
N GLU A 132 3.40 10.41 -22.18
CA GLU A 132 4.60 9.93 -22.84
C GLU A 132 5.81 10.11 -21.93
N SER A 133 6.61 9.07 -21.78
CA SER A 133 7.83 9.12 -20.98
C SER A 133 8.96 9.85 -21.72
N ASN A 134 10.13 9.94 -21.07
CA ASN A 134 11.36 10.39 -21.76
C ASN A 134 11.79 9.46 -22.91
N VAL A 135 11.22 8.24 -22.99
CA VAL A 135 11.45 7.31 -24.10
C VAL A 135 10.33 7.49 -25.11
N SER A 136 10.69 7.98 -26.31
CA SER A 136 9.73 8.28 -27.36
C SER A 136 8.87 7.07 -27.74
N GLY A 137 7.55 7.24 -27.74
CA GLY A 137 6.57 6.19 -28.01
C GLY A 137 6.27 5.28 -26.82
N PHE A 138 6.89 5.51 -25.67
CA PHE A 138 6.61 4.77 -24.44
C PHE A 138 5.68 5.58 -23.54
N TYR A 139 4.43 5.16 -23.45
CA TYR A 139 3.38 5.82 -22.67
C TYR A 139 3.12 5.06 -21.38
N ILE A 140 2.88 5.78 -20.29
CA ILE A 140 2.64 5.21 -18.96
C ILE A 140 1.27 5.64 -18.46
N ALA A 141 0.46 4.69 -17.98
CA ALA A 141 -0.89 4.97 -17.53
C ALA A 141 -1.21 4.26 -16.20
N GLY A 142 -2.19 4.78 -15.47
CA GLY A 142 -2.66 4.19 -14.23
C GLY A 142 -1.67 4.34 -13.07
N THR A 143 -1.69 3.38 -12.15
CA THR A 143 -0.90 3.42 -10.91
C THR A 143 0.62 3.40 -11.14
N ALA A 144 1.08 2.98 -12.31
CA ALA A 144 2.50 3.01 -12.68
C ALA A 144 3.10 4.42 -12.65
N LEU A 145 2.28 5.46 -12.82
CA LEU A 145 2.69 6.86 -12.73
C LEU A 145 2.99 7.35 -11.30
N THR A 146 2.62 6.58 -10.28
CA THR A 146 2.65 7.07 -8.90
C THR A 146 3.87 6.65 -8.09
N GLY A 147 4.70 5.74 -8.61
CA GLY A 147 5.84 5.20 -7.87
C GLY A 147 5.45 4.68 -6.48
N VAL A 148 6.07 5.21 -5.43
CA VAL A 148 5.74 4.85 -4.03
C VAL A 148 4.42 5.46 -3.52
N HIS A 149 3.79 6.35 -4.29
CA HIS A 149 2.55 7.03 -3.92
C HIS A 149 1.29 6.32 -4.46
N SER A 150 1.25 4.99 -4.39
CA SER A 150 0.21 4.13 -4.98
C SER A 150 -1.26 4.48 -4.60
N GLY A 151 -1.46 5.31 -3.59
CA GLY A 151 -2.79 5.78 -3.17
C GLY A 151 -3.31 7.02 -3.91
N ARG A 152 -2.66 7.51 -4.96
CA ARG A 152 -3.09 8.70 -5.71
C ARG A 152 -3.92 8.39 -6.95
N ILE A 153 -3.67 7.25 -7.59
CA ILE A 153 -4.39 6.84 -8.79
C ILE A 153 -5.13 5.53 -8.50
N PHE A 154 -6.44 5.56 -8.74
CA PHE A 154 -7.38 4.45 -8.63
C PHE A 154 -8.05 4.23 -9.98
N ILE A 155 -8.92 3.22 -10.10
CA ILE A 155 -9.66 2.94 -11.33
C ILE A 155 -10.50 4.17 -11.74
N GLU A 156 -11.10 4.85 -10.76
CA GLU A 156 -12.00 5.97 -10.97
C GLU A 156 -11.36 7.16 -11.71
N ASN A 157 -10.11 7.47 -11.41
CA ASN A 157 -9.37 8.56 -12.06
C ASN A 157 -8.41 8.05 -13.14
N GLY A 158 -7.81 6.89 -12.97
CA GLY A 158 -6.86 6.30 -13.93
C GLY A 158 -7.50 5.81 -15.24
N ARG A 159 -8.81 5.51 -15.26
CA ARG A 159 -9.53 5.06 -16.46
C ARG A 159 -9.50 6.07 -17.62
N PHE A 160 -9.31 7.35 -17.33
CA PHE A 160 -9.25 8.40 -18.35
C PHE A 160 -7.88 8.50 -19.02
N HIS A 161 -6.82 7.92 -18.43
CA HIS A 161 -5.47 7.97 -19.00
C HIS A 161 -5.39 7.31 -20.38
N GLY A 162 -6.15 6.24 -20.59
CA GLY A 162 -6.18 5.54 -21.88
C GLY A 162 -6.63 6.43 -23.04
N GLN A 163 -7.65 7.29 -22.82
CA GLN A 163 -8.11 8.21 -23.85
C GLN A 163 -7.03 9.25 -24.18
N VAL A 164 -6.40 9.83 -23.15
CA VAL A 164 -5.33 10.83 -23.32
C VAL A 164 -4.15 10.24 -24.13
N VAL A 165 -3.74 9.02 -23.81
CA VAL A 165 -2.66 8.32 -24.54
C VAL A 165 -3.05 8.10 -26.02
N ILE A 166 -4.26 7.63 -26.28
CA ILE A 166 -4.72 7.37 -27.66
C ILE A 166 -4.78 8.66 -28.48
N ASP A 167 -5.26 9.75 -27.89
CA ASP A 167 -5.34 11.04 -28.57
C ASP A 167 -3.94 11.58 -28.89
N ALA A 168 -2.99 11.47 -27.95
CA ALA A 168 -1.59 11.83 -28.17
C ALA A 168 -0.93 11.00 -29.29
N ILE A 169 -1.20 9.69 -29.33
CA ILE A 169 -0.69 8.82 -30.40
C ILE A 169 -1.26 9.23 -31.76
N ARG A 170 -2.57 9.51 -31.84
CA ARG A 170 -3.23 9.95 -33.08
C ARG A 170 -2.64 11.26 -33.61
N GLU A 171 -2.46 12.26 -32.75
CA GLU A 171 -1.85 13.54 -33.12
C GLU A 171 -0.44 13.36 -33.67
N ARG A 172 0.37 12.49 -33.01
CA ARG A 172 1.71 12.18 -33.47
C ARG A 172 1.73 11.50 -34.83
N LEU A 173 0.87 10.52 -35.07
CA LEU A 173 0.81 9.81 -36.35
C LEU A 173 0.38 10.76 -37.48
N ALA A 174 -0.61 11.61 -37.24
CA ALA A 174 -1.05 12.63 -38.23
C ALA A 174 0.09 13.61 -38.61
N THR A 175 1.00 13.91 -37.67
CA THR A 175 2.15 14.79 -37.93
C THR A 175 3.26 14.10 -38.73
N VAL A 176 3.34 12.77 -38.69
CA VAL A 176 4.36 11.98 -39.46
C VAL A 176 3.91 11.77 -40.92
N GLU A 177 2.58 11.75 -41.17
CA GLU A 177 2.00 11.55 -42.52
C GLU A 177 1.86 12.86 -43.32
N ALA A 178 2.11 14.02 -42.71
CA ALA A 178 2.05 15.36 -43.34
C ALA A 178 3.44 15.84 -43.75
#